data_2bd12c0043823709c6886904985b17ef
#
_entry.id   2bd12c0043823709c6886904985b17ef
#
_cell.length_a   1.000
_cell.length_b   1.000
_cell.length_c   1.000
_cell.angle_alpha   90.00
_cell.angle_beta   90.00
_cell.angle_gamma   90.00
#
_symmetry.space_group_name_H-M   'P 1'
#
loop_
_entity.id
_entity.type
_entity.pdbx_description
1 polymer ?
#
loop_
_entity_poly.entity_id
_entity_poly.type
_entity_poly.pdbx_seq_one_letter_code
_entity_poly.pdbx_strand_id
1 'polypeptide(L)'
;LVLEKLDAETKKASPQGAASLANAEFTVKFYTEQSDSDPAEAGKKPARTWVLKTDVSGKMHFTKDSFVSGDAFYYTSDGKTVCLPLGTITVQESKAPAGYQLNPTVFVQKITGDGKQEVVSVYQSSTIEESVIRGGVKIQKRDSETGEAKPQGSATLEGTVFAITTLNENPVLVDGTSYTKDQVVLTLTADKSGSAATAKDALPFGHYRVDETTAPSGYLNSGKISVEFDITEQGKIVELTAKDNSISNQVIRGDLEFVKIADGSQNRLANVPFKITSKTTGESHVIVTDANGYA
;
A
#
# COMPACT_ATOMS: atom_id res chain seq x y z
N LEU A 1 6.20 9.54 -33.00
CA LEU A 1 6.51 9.60 -31.57
C LEU A 1 5.95 8.35 -30.89
N VAL A 2 6.78 7.66 -30.15
CA VAL A 2 6.39 6.58 -29.26
C VAL A 2 6.99 6.92 -27.90
N LEU A 3 6.17 6.89 -26.86
CA LEU A 3 6.58 7.08 -25.47
C LEU A 3 6.26 5.78 -24.72
N GLU A 4 7.20 5.30 -23.92
CA GLU A 4 7.03 4.13 -23.07
C GLU A 4 7.24 4.51 -21.59
N LYS A 5 6.30 4.12 -20.75
CA LYS A 5 6.41 4.32 -19.31
C LYS A 5 7.12 3.12 -18.67
N LEU A 6 8.03 3.42 -17.77
CA LEU A 6 8.70 2.43 -16.93
C LEU A 6 8.43 2.73 -15.47
N ASP A 7 8.33 1.69 -14.66
CA ASP A 7 8.40 1.82 -13.21
C ASP A 7 9.82 2.23 -12.80
N ALA A 8 9.94 3.31 -12.03
CA ALA A 8 11.24 3.92 -11.70
C ALA A 8 12.12 3.04 -10.79
N GLU A 9 11.52 2.16 -10.00
CA GLU A 9 12.24 1.28 -9.09
C GLU A 9 12.70 0.00 -9.79
N THR A 10 11.80 -0.63 -10.56
CA THR A 10 12.09 -1.90 -11.26
C THR A 10 12.75 -1.73 -12.61
N LYS A 11 12.69 -0.52 -13.20
CA LYS A 11 13.14 -0.20 -14.58
C LYS A 11 12.45 -1.03 -15.66
N LYS A 12 11.25 -1.51 -15.40
CA LYS A 12 10.47 -2.36 -16.32
C LYS A 12 9.20 -1.65 -16.78
N ALA A 13 8.73 -2.01 -17.98
CA ALA A 13 7.42 -1.62 -18.51
C ALA A 13 6.28 -2.49 -17.92
N SER A 14 6.39 -2.82 -16.64
CA SER A 14 5.38 -3.55 -15.88
C SER A 14 5.15 -2.88 -14.54
N PRO A 15 3.89 -2.69 -14.12
CA PRO A 15 3.57 -1.99 -12.87
C PRO A 15 3.88 -2.86 -11.65
N GLN A 16 3.96 -2.21 -10.48
CA GLN A 16 4.02 -2.86 -9.17
C GLN A 16 2.64 -2.94 -8.53
N GLY A 17 2.41 -3.99 -7.74
CA GLY A 17 1.23 -4.13 -6.89
C GLY A 17 -0.09 -4.04 -7.65
N ALA A 18 -0.98 -3.16 -7.23
CA ALA A 18 -2.24 -2.85 -7.91
C ALA A 18 -2.14 -1.65 -8.88
N ALA A 19 -0.95 -1.10 -9.09
CA ALA A 19 -0.73 0.03 -9.99
C ALA A 19 -0.91 -0.37 -11.47
N SER A 20 -1.01 0.63 -12.34
CA SER A 20 -1.16 0.44 -13.79
C SER A 20 -0.33 1.49 -14.52
N LEU A 21 0.27 1.15 -15.65
CA LEU A 21 0.91 2.11 -16.57
C LEU A 21 -0.05 2.61 -17.66
N ALA A 22 -1.28 2.08 -17.70
CA ALA A 22 -2.32 2.47 -18.65
C ALA A 22 -3.01 3.78 -18.25
N ASN A 23 -3.54 4.47 -19.26
CA ASN A 23 -4.34 5.69 -19.11
C ASN A 23 -3.61 6.87 -18.43
N ALA A 24 -2.29 6.89 -18.44
CA ALA A 24 -1.55 8.12 -18.22
C ALA A 24 -1.83 9.09 -19.36
N GLU A 25 -2.16 10.36 -19.07
CA GLU A 25 -2.43 11.35 -20.09
C GLU A 25 -1.27 12.31 -20.24
N PHE A 26 -0.94 12.62 -21.50
CA PHE A 26 0.14 13.53 -21.86
C PHE A 26 -0.40 14.67 -22.72
N THR A 27 -0.04 15.89 -22.33
CA THR A 27 -0.23 17.07 -23.20
C THR A 27 0.95 17.14 -24.16
N VAL A 28 0.67 17.02 -25.46
CA VAL A 28 1.62 17.17 -26.55
C VAL A 28 1.36 18.50 -27.24
N LYS A 29 2.35 19.40 -27.26
CA LYS A 29 2.26 20.70 -27.92
C LYS A 29 3.24 20.73 -29.10
N PHE A 30 2.78 21.27 -30.22
CA PHE A 30 3.59 21.44 -31.45
C PHE A 30 3.86 22.93 -31.68
N TYR A 31 5.12 23.25 -31.96
CA TYR A 31 5.63 24.56 -32.32
C TYR A 31 6.26 24.50 -33.71
N THR A 32 6.00 25.52 -34.55
CA THR A 32 6.50 25.56 -35.93
C THR A 32 8.00 25.89 -36.03
N GLU A 33 8.60 26.42 -34.98
CA GLU A 33 10.04 26.68 -34.90
C GLU A 33 10.80 25.49 -34.33
N GLN A 34 12.07 25.34 -34.68
CA GLN A 34 12.95 24.33 -34.10
C GLN A 34 13.67 24.91 -32.88
N SER A 35 13.61 24.19 -31.75
CA SER A 35 14.23 24.59 -30.49
C SER A 35 14.75 23.37 -29.75
N ASP A 36 15.87 23.53 -29.03
CA ASP A 36 16.44 22.54 -28.11
C ASP A 36 15.86 22.65 -26.69
N SER A 37 15.15 23.72 -26.37
CA SER A 37 14.44 23.96 -25.09
C SER A 37 12.94 24.14 -25.33
N ASP A 38 12.16 24.11 -24.24
CA ASP A 38 10.71 24.34 -24.31
C ASP A 38 10.42 25.74 -24.85
N PRO A 39 9.79 25.86 -26.05
CA PRO A 39 9.46 27.18 -26.59
C PRO A 39 8.51 28.00 -25.72
N ALA A 40 7.74 27.35 -24.83
CA ALA A 40 6.87 28.06 -23.89
C ALA A 40 7.66 28.93 -22.89
N GLU A 41 8.85 28.54 -22.51
CA GLU A 41 9.73 29.33 -21.63
C GLU A 41 10.14 30.66 -22.25
N ALA A 42 10.20 30.70 -23.61
CA ALA A 42 10.41 31.93 -24.37
C ALA A 42 9.10 32.65 -24.73
N GLY A 43 7.97 32.29 -24.10
CA GLY A 43 6.67 32.92 -24.32
C GLY A 43 6.01 32.56 -25.65
N LYS A 44 6.49 31.51 -26.34
CA LYS A 44 5.91 31.05 -27.60
C LYS A 44 4.61 30.29 -27.36
N LYS A 45 3.67 30.43 -28.29
CA LYS A 45 2.39 29.70 -28.27
C LYS A 45 2.47 28.51 -29.19
N PRO A 46 1.95 27.33 -28.78
CA PRO A 46 1.88 26.16 -29.66
C PRO A 46 0.93 26.42 -30.84
N ALA A 47 1.28 25.90 -31.99
CA ALA A 47 0.42 25.91 -33.17
C ALA A 47 -0.72 24.89 -33.04
N ARG A 48 -0.48 23.78 -32.35
CA ARG A 48 -1.48 22.77 -31.98
C ARG A 48 -1.15 22.13 -30.65
N THR A 49 -2.21 21.62 -30.00
CA THR A 49 -2.11 20.90 -28.72
C THR A 49 -3.02 19.69 -28.74
N TRP A 50 -2.53 18.57 -28.25
CA TRP A 50 -3.27 17.32 -28.09
C TRP A 50 -3.09 16.77 -26.68
N VAL A 51 -4.08 16.03 -26.22
CA VAL A 51 -3.97 15.15 -25.06
C VAL A 51 -4.05 13.73 -25.59
N LEU A 52 -3.02 12.95 -25.31
CA LEU A 52 -2.89 11.54 -25.69
C LEU A 52 -2.71 10.68 -24.43
N LYS A 53 -3.10 9.41 -24.49
CA LYS A 53 -2.99 8.49 -23.35
C LYS A 53 -2.21 7.23 -23.67
N THR A 54 -1.63 6.61 -22.62
CA THR A 54 -0.99 5.31 -22.72
C THR A 54 -2.01 4.17 -22.81
N ASP A 55 -1.63 3.12 -23.53
CA ASP A 55 -2.36 1.86 -23.60
C ASP A 55 -2.05 0.95 -22.39
N VAL A 56 -2.59 -0.27 -22.41
CA VAL A 56 -2.42 -1.27 -21.32
C VAL A 56 -0.95 -1.71 -21.12
N SER A 57 -0.08 -1.52 -22.10
CA SER A 57 1.34 -1.80 -22.02
C SER A 57 2.19 -0.59 -21.59
N GLY A 58 1.55 0.54 -21.22
CA GLY A 58 2.22 1.77 -20.84
C GLY A 58 2.81 2.55 -22.03
N LYS A 59 2.37 2.27 -23.26
CA LYS A 59 2.84 2.95 -24.47
C LYS A 59 1.85 3.98 -24.97
N MET A 60 2.34 5.15 -25.32
CA MET A 60 1.60 6.19 -26.01
C MET A 60 2.13 6.36 -27.44
N HIS A 61 1.24 6.27 -28.40
CA HIS A 61 1.53 6.50 -29.80
C HIS A 61 0.88 7.81 -30.26
N PHE A 62 1.53 8.55 -31.16
CA PHE A 62 0.94 9.74 -31.75
C PHE A 62 -0.02 9.34 -32.90
N THR A 63 -1.15 8.73 -32.49
CA THR A 63 -2.20 8.17 -33.36
C THR A 63 -3.59 8.46 -32.80
N LYS A 64 -4.62 8.17 -33.60
CA LYS A 64 -6.03 8.32 -33.20
C LYS A 64 -6.39 7.42 -31.99
N ASP A 65 -5.76 6.25 -31.86
CA ASP A 65 -6.09 5.30 -30.80
C ASP A 65 -5.67 5.80 -29.40
N SER A 66 -4.60 6.60 -29.35
CA SER A 66 -4.16 7.25 -28.10
C SER A 66 -4.85 8.60 -27.87
N PHE A 67 -5.65 9.13 -28.80
CA PHE A 67 -6.22 10.47 -28.73
C PHE A 67 -7.31 10.57 -27.66
N VAL A 68 -7.21 11.58 -26.81
CA VAL A 68 -8.21 11.94 -25.79
C VAL A 68 -8.95 13.21 -26.19
N SER A 69 -8.19 14.29 -26.50
CA SER A 69 -8.76 15.60 -26.87
C SER A 69 -7.71 16.49 -27.53
N GLY A 70 -8.14 17.61 -28.11
CA GLY A 70 -7.27 18.65 -28.66
C GLY A 70 -7.56 18.96 -30.12
N ASP A 71 -6.54 19.49 -30.80
CA ASP A 71 -6.61 19.93 -32.18
C ASP A 71 -6.65 18.75 -33.19
N ALA A 72 -7.06 19.02 -34.42
CA ALA A 72 -6.96 18.05 -35.52
C ALA A 72 -5.51 17.62 -35.75
N PHE A 73 -5.26 16.34 -36.05
CA PHE A 73 -3.94 15.86 -36.45
C PHE A 73 -3.50 16.45 -37.80
N TYR A 74 -2.19 16.49 -38.02
CA TYR A 74 -1.62 16.64 -39.35
C TYR A 74 -1.58 15.27 -40.04
N TYR A 75 -1.68 15.28 -41.37
CA TYR A 75 -1.66 14.07 -42.19
C TYR A 75 -0.64 14.20 -43.31
N THR A 76 -0.13 13.09 -43.79
CA THR A 76 0.60 12.99 -45.07
C THR A 76 -0.26 13.50 -46.22
N SER A 77 0.35 13.81 -47.37
CA SER A 77 -0.33 14.34 -48.54
C SER A 77 -1.49 13.48 -49.06
N ASP A 78 -1.40 12.15 -48.83
CA ASP A 78 -2.47 11.22 -49.18
C ASP A 78 -3.62 11.17 -48.16
N GLY A 79 -3.50 11.93 -47.04
CA GLY A 79 -4.53 12.05 -46.00
C GLY A 79 -4.67 10.82 -45.09
N LYS A 80 -3.79 9.83 -45.19
CA LYS A 80 -3.96 8.53 -44.52
C LYS A 80 -3.16 8.41 -43.21
N THR A 81 -1.92 8.88 -43.20
CA THR A 81 -1.01 8.70 -42.06
C THR A 81 -0.93 9.97 -41.23
N VAL A 82 -1.13 9.84 -39.91
CA VAL A 82 -0.91 10.93 -38.96
C VAL A 82 0.60 11.24 -38.91
N CYS A 83 0.96 12.50 -39.06
CA CYS A 83 2.35 12.96 -39.06
C CYS A 83 2.51 14.28 -38.31
N LEU A 84 3.75 14.72 -38.15
CA LEU A 84 4.09 16.03 -37.59
C LEU A 84 4.93 16.79 -38.60
N PRO A 85 4.63 18.08 -38.88
CA PRO A 85 5.52 18.92 -39.65
C PRO A 85 6.87 19.12 -38.96
N LEU A 86 7.84 19.66 -39.70
CA LEU A 86 9.10 20.10 -39.09
C LEU A 86 8.85 21.17 -38.05
N GLY A 87 9.54 21.09 -36.91
CA GLY A 87 9.32 21.98 -35.78
C GLY A 87 9.79 21.36 -34.46
N THR A 88 9.14 21.72 -33.39
CA THR A 88 9.42 21.17 -32.05
C THR A 88 8.14 20.67 -31.42
N ILE A 89 8.20 19.53 -30.76
CA ILE A 89 7.14 19.08 -29.84
C ILE A 89 7.62 19.14 -28.39
N THR A 90 6.71 19.45 -27.50
CA THR A 90 6.88 19.20 -26.07
C THR A 90 5.85 18.18 -25.60
N VAL A 91 6.25 17.30 -24.69
CA VAL A 91 5.41 16.27 -24.11
C VAL A 91 5.52 16.37 -22.59
N GLN A 92 4.41 16.54 -21.92
CA GLN A 92 4.34 16.62 -20.46
C GLN A 92 3.18 15.77 -19.96
N GLU A 93 3.42 15.00 -18.89
CA GLU A 93 2.36 14.28 -18.24
C GLU A 93 1.36 15.26 -17.60
N SER A 94 0.08 15.11 -17.92
CA SER A 94 -1.01 15.91 -17.37
C SER A 94 -1.89 15.14 -16.39
N LYS A 95 -1.79 13.80 -16.42
CA LYS A 95 -2.46 12.90 -15.48
C LYS A 95 -1.64 11.62 -15.31
N ALA A 96 -1.24 11.35 -14.08
CA ALA A 96 -0.54 10.10 -13.75
C ALA A 96 -1.47 8.88 -13.91
N PRO A 97 -0.91 7.71 -14.23
CA PRO A 97 -1.67 6.47 -14.20
C PRO A 97 -1.94 6.02 -12.75
N ALA A 98 -2.89 5.12 -12.57
CA ALA A 98 -3.28 4.66 -11.24
C ALA A 98 -2.08 4.06 -10.48
N GLY A 99 -1.87 4.51 -9.25
CA GLY A 99 -0.82 4.02 -8.36
C GLY A 99 0.57 4.62 -8.57
N TYR A 100 0.70 5.62 -9.45
CA TYR A 100 1.94 6.36 -9.68
C TYR A 100 1.79 7.85 -9.37
N GLN A 101 2.91 8.50 -9.09
CA GLN A 101 2.97 9.93 -8.88
C GLN A 101 3.12 10.64 -10.24
N LEU A 102 2.55 11.85 -10.36
CA LEU A 102 2.68 12.67 -11.57
C LEU A 102 4.15 13.04 -11.81
N ASN A 103 4.65 12.81 -13.03
CA ASN A 103 5.97 13.27 -13.47
C ASN A 103 5.82 14.65 -14.14
N PRO A 104 6.27 15.74 -13.52
CA PRO A 104 6.10 17.10 -14.04
C PRO A 104 7.07 17.46 -15.18
N THR A 105 7.98 16.58 -15.55
CA THR A 105 9.04 16.86 -16.53
C THR A 105 8.43 17.16 -17.91
N VAL A 106 8.93 18.23 -18.54
CA VAL A 106 8.65 18.55 -19.94
C VAL A 106 9.74 17.96 -20.82
N PHE A 107 9.36 17.07 -21.74
CA PHE A 107 10.24 16.48 -22.73
C PHE A 107 10.15 17.29 -24.01
N VAL A 108 11.31 17.70 -24.55
CA VAL A 108 11.41 18.50 -25.78
C VAL A 108 12.05 17.67 -26.88
N GLN A 109 11.43 17.64 -28.06
CA GLN A 109 11.95 16.93 -29.20
C GLN A 109 11.81 17.75 -30.48
N LYS A 110 12.89 17.93 -31.22
CA LYS A 110 12.87 18.50 -32.56
C LYS A 110 12.39 17.48 -33.60
N ILE A 111 11.53 17.89 -34.49
CA ILE A 111 11.14 17.16 -35.68
C ILE A 111 11.98 17.71 -36.84
N THR A 112 12.98 16.91 -37.26
CA THR A 112 13.90 17.29 -38.32
C THR A 112 13.79 16.31 -39.50
N GLY A 113 13.98 16.74 -40.72
CA GLY A 113 13.94 15.91 -41.92
C GLY A 113 15.04 16.26 -42.88
N ASP A 114 15.39 15.33 -43.80
CA ASP A 114 16.36 15.52 -44.87
C ASP A 114 15.72 16.14 -46.13
N GLY A 115 14.42 16.44 -46.09
CA GLY A 115 13.65 16.97 -47.21
C GLY A 115 13.38 15.96 -48.37
N LYS A 116 13.73 14.68 -48.16
CA LYS A 116 13.58 13.62 -49.18
C LYS A 116 12.46 12.65 -48.90
N GLN A 117 11.98 12.61 -47.65
CA GLN A 117 10.89 11.75 -47.22
C GLN A 117 9.74 12.56 -46.66
N GLU A 118 8.49 12.20 -46.99
CA GLU A 118 7.27 12.84 -46.46
C GLU A 118 7.11 12.58 -44.97
N VAL A 119 7.52 11.41 -44.48
CA VAL A 119 7.52 11.05 -43.09
C VAL A 119 8.92 10.63 -42.63
N VAL A 120 9.52 11.40 -41.77
CA VAL A 120 10.79 11.05 -41.14
C VAL A 120 10.48 10.23 -39.89
N SER A 121 11.02 9.02 -39.81
CA SER A 121 10.90 8.19 -38.61
C SER A 121 11.73 8.79 -37.49
N VAL A 122 11.12 9.65 -36.68
CA VAL A 122 11.72 10.15 -35.45
C VAL A 122 11.47 9.13 -34.34
N TYR A 123 12.12 7.95 -34.46
CA TYR A 123 12.13 6.96 -33.38
C TYR A 123 13.17 7.37 -32.35
N GLN A 124 12.80 8.27 -31.46
CA GLN A 124 13.36 8.27 -30.12
C GLN A 124 12.27 7.69 -29.22
N SER A 125 12.47 6.49 -28.74
CA SER A 125 11.69 5.95 -27.64
C SER A 125 12.09 6.73 -26.41
N SER A 126 11.29 7.72 -26.05
CA SER A 126 11.43 8.42 -24.77
C SER A 126 10.84 7.50 -23.71
N THR A 127 11.69 6.99 -22.83
CA THR A 127 11.22 6.31 -21.62
C THR A 127 10.96 7.34 -20.54
N ILE A 128 9.81 7.27 -19.91
CA ILE A 128 9.45 8.08 -18.76
C ILE A 128 9.33 7.16 -17.55
N GLU A 129 10.16 7.42 -16.56
CA GLU A 129 10.15 6.69 -15.30
C GLU A 129 9.10 7.26 -14.36
N GLU A 130 8.32 6.37 -13.75
CA GLU A 130 7.24 6.71 -12.83
C GLU A 130 7.52 6.19 -11.44
N SER A 131 7.42 7.07 -10.46
CA SER A 131 7.54 6.68 -9.05
C SER A 131 6.22 6.10 -8.55
N VAL A 132 6.23 4.83 -8.15
CA VAL A 132 5.05 4.20 -7.54
C VAL A 132 4.67 4.91 -6.23
N ILE A 133 3.39 5.06 -5.98
CA ILE A 133 2.87 5.55 -4.70
C ILE A 133 3.25 4.54 -3.61
N ARG A 134 3.76 5.03 -2.48
CA ARG A 134 4.12 4.21 -1.32
C ARG A 134 3.48 4.75 -0.05
N GLY A 135 3.11 3.84 0.84
CA GLY A 135 2.53 4.14 2.14
C GLY A 135 3.04 3.20 3.23
N GLY A 136 2.46 3.31 4.40
CA GLY A 136 2.76 2.43 5.52
C GLY A 136 1.51 2.00 6.26
N VAL A 137 1.68 1.15 7.27
CA VAL A 137 0.60 0.68 8.15
C VAL A 137 1.03 0.76 9.60
N LYS A 138 0.07 1.09 10.48
CA LYS A 138 0.21 1.02 11.93
C LYS A 138 -0.85 0.10 12.49
N ILE A 139 -0.42 -0.84 13.34
CA ILE A 139 -1.22 -1.91 13.89
C ILE A 139 -1.31 -1.71 15.41
N GLN A 140 -2.48 -1.93 16.00
CA GLN A 140 -2.66 -1.96 17.44
C GLN A 140 -3.17 -3.32 17.90
N LYS A 141 -2.43 -3.95 18.81
CA LYS A 141 -2.86 -5.15 19.54
C LYS A 141 -3.79 -4.76 20.67
N ARG A 142 -4.87 -5.53 20.86
CA ARG A 142 -5.85 -5.30 21.93
C ARG A 142 -6.21 -6.58 22.67
N ASP A 143 -6.68 -6.41 23.89
CA ASP A 143 -7.37 -7.45 24.64
C ASP A 143 -8.80 -7.58 24.11
N SER A 144 -9.27 -8.79 23.78
CA SER A 144 -10.60 -8.99 23.19
C SER A 144 -11.75 -8.83 24.16
N GLU A 145 -11.53 -9.05 25.45
CA GLU A 145 -12.59 -8.91 26.47
C GLU A 145 -12.85 -7.45 26.80
N THR A 146 -11.79 -6.66 26.99
CA THR A 146 -11.90 -5.25 27.35
C THR A 146 -12.02 -4.33 26.14
N GLY A 147 -11.52 -4.77 24.99
CA GLY A 147 -11.36 -3.95 23.79
C GLY A 147 -10.26 -2.89 23.93
N GLU A 148 -9.46 -2.92 25.01
CA GLU A 148 -8.44 -1.94 25.29
C GLU A 148 -7.05 -2.39 24.79
N ALA A 149 -6.17 -1.43 24.49
CA ALA A 149 -4.76 -1.66 24.24
C ALA A 149 -3.97 -1.79 25.55
N LYS A 150 -4.54 -2.53 26.49
CA LYS A 150 -4.00 -2.75 27.83
C LYS A 150 -4.17 -4.23 28.21
N PRO A 151 -3.09 -4.91 28.61
CA PRO A 151 -3.18 -6.33 28.99
C PRO A 151 -3.84 -6.48 30.36
N GLN A 152 -4.39 -7.68 30.61
CA GLN A 152 -4.96 -8.08 31.90
C GLN A 152 -3.95 -8.91 32.71
N GLY A 153 -4.00 -8.79 34.04
CA GLY A 153 -3.18 -9.59 34.96
C GLY A 153 -1.67 -9.43 34.70
N SER A 154 -0.96 -10.53 34.52
CA SER A 154 0.46 -10.58 34.18
C SER A 154 0.73 -10.79 32.68
N ALA A 155 -0.30 -10.75 31.84
CA ALA A 155 -0.17 -10.83 30.41
C ALA A 155 0.52 -9.57 29.84
N THR A 156 0.99 -9.62 28.61
CA THR A 156 1.58 -8.49 27.88
C THR A 156 1.04 -8.44 26.47
N LEU A 157 1.04 -7.26 25.84
CA LEU A 157 0.79 -7.11 24.40
C LEU A 157 2.11 -7.01 23.60
N GLU A 158 3.24 -6.82 24.31
CA GLU A 158 4.58 -6.80 23.75
C GLU A 158 4.96 -8.16 23.17
N GLY A 159 5.69 -8.15 22.06
CA GLY A 159 6.20 -9.36 21.43
C GLY A 159 5.19 -10.06 20.50
N THR A 160 3.99 -9.53 20.31
CA THR A 160 3.10 -10.00 19.23
C THR A 160 3.80 -9.84 17.89
N VAL A 161 3.81 -10.89 17.07
CA VAL A 161 4.42 -10.85 15.73
C VAL A 161 3.35 -10.82 14.66
N PHE A 162 3.49 -9.85 13.76
CA PHE A 162 2.61 -9.65 12.60
C PHE A 162 3.39 -9.90 11.30
N ALA A 163 2.81 -10.66 10.39
CA ALA A 163 3.29 -10.80 9.02
C ALA A 163 2.40 -9.96 8.09
N ILE A 164 3.02 -9.18 7.22
CA ILE A 164 2.33 -8.44 6.15
C ILE A 164 2.52 -9.21 4.86
N THR A 165 1.42 -9.64 4.26
CA THR A 165 1.38 -10.43 3.03
C THR A 165 0.86 -9.56 1.88
N THR A 166 1.50 -9.60 0.72
CA THR A 166 0.96 -8.96 -0.50
C THR A 166 -0.12 -9.82 -1.14
N LEU A 167 -1.25 -9.19 -1.49
CA LEU A 167 -2.38 -9.83 -2.19
C LEU A 167 -2.43 -9.41 -3.67
N ASN A 168 -1.42 -8.69 -4.14
CA ASN A 168 -1.38 -8.09 -5.48
C ASN A 168 -1.02 -9.11 -6.56
N GLU A 169 -1.64 -8.99 -7.73
CA GLU A 169 -1.31 -9.81 -8.90
C GLU A 169 0.07 -9.48 -9.49
N ASN A 170 0.44 -8.19 -9.54
CA ASN A 170 1.79 -7.82 -9.95
C ASN A 170 2.74 -7.90 -8.75
N PRO A 171 4.01 -8.23 -8.99
CA PRO A 171 5.03 -8.21 -7.94
C PRO A 171 5.17 -6.83 -7.29
N VAL A 172 5.56 -6.80 -6.02
CA VAL A 172 5.89 -5.57 -5.28
C VAL A 172 7.36 -5.60 -4.90
N LEU A 173 8.03 -4.44 -4.97
CA LEU A 173 9.42 -4.28 -4.52
C LEU A 173 9.41 -3.68 -3.11
N VAL A 174 9.90 -4.44 -2.11
CA VAL A 174 10.02 -3.98 -0.72
C VAL A 174 11.45 -4.21 -0.26
N ASP A 175 12.11 -3.17 0.23
CA ASP A 175 13.52 -3.20 0.67
C ASP A 175 14.47 -3.86 -0.37
N GLY A 176 14.27 -3.54 -1.67
CA GLY A 176 15.07 -4.07 -2.77
C GLY A 176 14.79 -5.51 -3.16
N THR A 177 13.83 -6.17 -2.51
CA THR A 177 13.41 -7.55 -2.81
C THR A 177 12.05 -7.57 -3.48
N SER A 178 11.91 -8.37 -4.56
CA SER A 178 10.66 -8.54 -5.28
C SER A 178 9.86 -9.69 -4.69
N TYR A 179 8.58 -9.42 -4.36
CA TYR A 179 7.64 -10.38 -3.80
C TYR A 179 6.45 -10.56 -4.73
N THR A 180 6.03 -11.80 -4.92
CA THR A 180 4.82 -12.16 -5.67
C THR A 180 3.63 -12.36 -4.73
N LYS A 181 2.44 -12.47 -5.29
CA LYS A 181 1.18 -12.71 -4.56
C LYS A 181 1.32 -13.80 -3.49
N ASP A 182 0.70 -13.57 -2.35
CA ASP A 182 0.66 -14.45 -1.16
C ASP A 182 2.02 -14.62 -0.43
N GLN A 183 3.05 -13.85 -0.79
CA GLN A 183 4.31 -13.81 -0.04
C GLN A 183 4.28 -12.77 1.08
N VAL A 184 4.92 -13.11 2.20
CA VAL A 184 5.17 -12.18 3.31
C VAL A 184 6.25 -11.19 2.89
N VAL A 185 5.89 -9.91 2.89
CA VAL A 185 6.78 -8.82 2.47
C VAL A 185 7.50 -8.15 3.64
N LEU A 186 6.87 -8.14 4.83
CA LEU A 186 7.43 -7.58 6.07
C LEU A 186 6.94 -8.37 7.27
N THR A 187 7.74 -8.38 8.33
CA THR A 187 7.37 -8.87 9.66
C THR A 187 7.59 -7.77 10.67
N LEU A 188 6.60 -7.54 11.55
CA LEU A 188 6.63 -6.51 12.59
C LEU A 188 6.45 -7.15 13.96
N THR A 189 7.07 -6.57 14.97
CA THR A 189 6.89 -6.99 16.37
C THR A 189 6.32 -5.82 17.17
N ALA A 190 5.25 -6.09 17.93
CA ALA A 190 4.62 -5.08 18.78
C ALA A 190 5.53 -4.69 19.95
N ASP A 191 5.54 -3.41 20.24
CA ASP A 191 6.18 -2.82 21.41
C ASP A 191 5.38 -3.05 22.70
N LYS A 192 5.84 -2.45 23.82
CA LYS A 192 5.18 -2.54 25.13
C LYS A 192 3.74 -2.02 25.14
N SER A 193 3.40 -1.11 24.24
CA SER A 193 2.03 -0.60 24.09
C SER A 193 1.15 -1.50 23.22
N GLY A 194 1.70 -2.58 22.67
CA GLY A 194 1.06 -3.44 21.70
C GLY A 194 0.96 -2.83 20.30
N SER A 195 1.75 -1.80 20.02
CA SER A 195 1.78 -1.12 18.72
C SER A 195 2.92 -1.60 17.86
N ALA A 196 2.68 -1.72 16.55
CA ALA A 196 3.71 -1.98 15.54
C ALA A 196 3.42 -1.11 14.30
N ALA A 197 4.46 -0.60 13.65
CA ALA A 197 4.29 0.25 12.47
C ALA A 197 5.43 0.06 11.48
N THR A 198 5.13 0.25 10.20
CA THR A 198 6.13 0.39 9.13
C THR A 198 6.58 1.84 8.99
N ALA A 199 7.61 2.09 8.17
CA ALA A 199 7.87 3.40 7.62
C ALA A 199 6.70 3.84 6.71
N LYS A 200 6.54 5.16 6.52
CA LYS A 200 5.46 5.77 5.71
C LYS A 200 5.55 5.51 4.21
N ASP A 201 6.65 4.92 3.75
CA ASP A 201 6.98 4.62 2.37
C ASP A 201 7.41 3.15 2.18
N ALA A 202 7.08 2.29 3.14
CA ALA A 202 7.52 0.89 3.14
C ALA A 202 6.86 0.05 2.04
N LEU A 203 5.57 0.26 1.78
CA LEU A 203 4.75 -0.60 0.92
C LEU A 203 4.31 0.12 -0.34
N PRO A 204 4.50 -0.44 -1.55
CA PRO A 204 3.95 0.09 -2.80
C PRO A 204 2.41 0.13 -2.81
N PHE A 205 1.85 0.92 -3.71
CA PHE A 205 0.42 0.97 -4.00
C PHE A 205 -0.15 -0.43 -4.22
N GLY A 206 -1.17 -0.81 -3.46
CA GLY A 206 -1.77 -2.12 -3.59
C GLY A 206 -2.53 -2.60 -2.37
N HIS A 207 -2.89 -3.88 -2.42
CA HIS A 207 -3.71 -4.59 -1.46
C HIS A 207 -2.87 -5.56 -0.63
N TYR A 208 -3.04 -5.53 0.70
CA TYR A 208 -2.23 -6.27 1.65
C TYR A 208 -3.09 -6.87 2.77
N ARG A 209 -2.54 -7.87 3.45
CA ARG A 209 -3.12 -8.47 4.64
C ARG A 209 -2.09 -8.53 5.77
N VAL A 210 -2.51 -8.16 6.97
CA VAL A 210 -1.78 -8.40 8.21
C VAL A 210 -2.31 -9.67 8.85
N ASP A 211 -1.43 -10.62 9.13
CA ASP A 211 -1.74 -11.83 9.89
C ASP A 211 -0.96 -11.81 11.21
N GLU A 212 -1.62 -12.13 12.34
CA GLU A 212 -0.90 -12.44 13.57
C GLU A 212 -0.28 -13.84 13.47
N THR A 213 1.03 -13.94 13.60
CA THR A 213 1.77 -15.22 13.54
C THR A 213 2.20 -15.72 14.91
N THR A 214 2.33 -14.82 15.88
CA THR A 214 2.66 -15.17 17.27
C THR A 214 1.83 -14.32 18.21
N ALA A 215 1.01 -14.96 19.03
CA ALA A 215 0.25 -14.29 20.09
C ALA A 215 1.19 -13.82 21.21
N PRO A 216 0.86 -12.74 21.93
CA PRO A 216 1.68 -12.26 23.04
C PRO A 216 1.52 -13.17 24.29
N SER A 217 2.48 -13.07 25.20
CA SER A 217 2.45 -13.89 26.43
C SER A 217 1.21 -13.61 27.27
N GLY A 218 0.55 -14.69 27.74
CA GLY A 218 -0.67 -14.62 28.52
C GLY A 218 -1.97 -14.55 27.72
N TYR A 219 -1.88 -14.64 26.37
CA TYR A 219 -3.03 -14.66 25.47
C TYR A 219 -3.12 -15.95 24.68
N LEU A 220 -4.34 -16.35 24.32
CA LEU A 220 -4.58 -17.52 23.48
C LEU A 220 -4.21 -17.23 22.04
N ASN A 221 -3.52 -18.17 21.42
CA ASN A 221 -3.37 -18.21 19.97
C ASN A 221 -4.60 -18.90 19.37
N SER A 222 -5.69 -18.16 19.18
CA SER A 222 -7.01 -18.68 18.81
C SER A 222 -7.23 -18.87 17.30
N GLY A 223 -6.15 -19.05 16.54
CA GLY A 223 -6.21 -19.25 15.11
C GLY A 223 -5.80 -18.04 14.30
N LYS A 224 -6.09 -18.06 13.00
CA LYS A 224 -5.67 -17.01 12.07
C LYS A 224 -6.49 -15.73 12.30
N ILE A 225 -5.85 -14.72 12.89
CA ILE A 225 -6.41 -13.37 13.03
C ILE A 225 -5.77 -12.52 11.94
N SER A 226 -6.59 -11.96 11.06
CA SER A 226 -6.10 -11.18 9.93
C SER A 226 -6.97 -9.96 9.63
N VAL A 227 -6.34 -8.90 9.09
CA VAL A 227 -6.99 -7.68 8.61
C VAL A 227 -6.40 -7.30 7.27
N GLU A 228 -7.25 -6.99 6.30
CA GLU A 228 -6.84 -6.51 4.98
C GLU A 228 -6.84 -4.96 4.95
N PHE A 229 -5.95 -4.38 4.14
CA PHE A 229 -5.84 -2.93 3.98
C PHE A 229 -5.23 -2.57 2.63
N ASP A 230 -5.44 -1.31 2.22
CA ASP A 230 -4.94 -0.77 0.96
C ASP A 230 -3.95 0.37 1.16
N ILE A 231 -2.90 0.39 0.37
CA ILE A 231 -2.02 1.54 0.19
C ILE A 231 -2.47 2.28 -1.07
N THR A 232 -2.99 3.49 -0.92
CA THR A 232 -3.58 4.29 -2.01
C THR A 232 -3.05 5.71 -2.11
N GLU A 233 -2.34 6.21 -1.08
CA GLU A 233 -1.89 7.59 -1.00
C GLU A 233 -0.42 7.67 -0.60
N GLN A 234 0.33 8.56 -1.28
CA GLN A 234 1.76 8.76 -1.03
C GLN A 234 2.04 9.21 0.40
N GLY A 235 2.90 8.47 1.10
CA GLY A 235 3.38 8.77 2.44
C GLY A 235 2.34 8.65 3.56
N LYS A 236 1.15 8.10 3.26
CA LYS A 236 0.09 7.89 4.25
C LYS A 236 0.32 6.61 5.06
N ILE A 237 0.07 6.70 6.36
CA ILE A 237 0.00 5.53 7.25
C ILE A 237 -1.45 5.10 7.36
N VAL A 238 -1.74 3.85 6.99
CA VAL A 238 -3.05 3.22 7.22
C VAL A 238 -3.12 2.81 8.69
N GLU A 239 -4.14 3.29 9.40
CA GLU A 239 -4.32 3.07 10.84
C GLU A 239 -5.23 1.85 11.09
N LEU A 240 -4.65 0.72 11.49
CA LEU A 240 -5.36 -0.47 11.98
C LEU A 240 -5.36 -0.45 13.51
N THR A 241 -5.91 0.63 14.08
CA THR A 241 -5.81 0.96 15.50
C THR A 241 -7.17 1.09 16.20
N ALA A 242 -8.28 1.22 15.47
CA ALA A 242 -9.64 1.23 16.01
C ALA A 242 -10.07 -0.16 16.52
N LYS A 243 -11.09 -0.22 17.38
CA LYS A 243 -11.55 -1.50 17.98
C LYS A 243 -12.05 -2.51 16.93
N ASP A 244 -12.64 -2.03 15.86
CA ASP A 244 -13.24 -2.80 14.78
C ASP A 244 -12.22 -3.30 13.73
N ASN A 245 -11.04 -2.68 13.66
CA ASN A 245 -9.98 -3.06 12.71
C ASN A 245 -8.65 -3.42 13.39
N SER A 246 -8.60 -3.51 14.72
CA SER A 246 -7.42 -3.95 15.46
C SER A 246 -7.40 -5.47 15.63
N ILE A 247 -6.19 -5.99 15.81
CA ILE A 247 -5.99 -7.43 16.09
C ILE A 247 -6.09 -7.66 17.59
N SER A 248 -7.01 -8.55 18.03
CA SER A 248 -7.27 -8.83 19.44
C SER A 248 -7.24 -10.32 19.75
N ASN A 249 -6.78 -10.68 20.98
CA ASN A 249 -6.80 -12.04 21.49
C ASN A 249 -7.47 -12.11 22.84
N GLN A 250 -7.93 -13.32 23.16
CA GLN A 250 -8.50 -13.68 24.45
C GLN A 250 -7.39 -13.92 25.45
N VAL A 251 -7.48 -13.29 26.64
CA VAL A 251 -6.55 -13.57 27.73
C VAL A 251 -6.72 -15.00 28.24
N ILE A 252 -5.61 -15.67 28.58
CA ILE A 252 -5.62 -17.02 29.18
C ILE A 252 -6.20 -16.89 30.58
N ARG A 253 -7.20 -17.72 30.88
CA ARG A 253 -7.81 -17.83 32.21
C ARG A 253 -7.58 -19.22 32.77
N GLY A 254 -7.52 -19.31 34.08
CA GLY A 254 -7.47 -20.57 34.82
C GLY A 254 -8.53 -20.57 35.93
N ASP A 255 -8.95 -21.75 36.29
CA ASP A 255 -9.86 -21.98 37.41
C ASP A 255 -9.08 -22.40 38.66
N LEU A 256 -9.65 -22.11 39.82
CA LEU A 256 -9.14 -22.55 41.12
C LEU A 256 -10.26 -23.26 41.83
N GLU A 257 -10.01 -24.50 42.22
CA GLU A 257 -10.89 -25.30 43.09
C GLU A 257 -10.13 -25.76 44.30
N PHE A 258 -10.76 -25.73 45.46
CA PHE A 258 -10.19 -26.27 46.67
C PHE A 258 -11.29 -26.79 47.61
N VAL A 259 -10.92 -27.62 48.59
CA VAL A 259 -11.80 -28.18 49.61
C VAL A 259 -11.39 -27.67 50.98
N LYS A 260 -12.31 -27.17 51.76
CA LYS A 260 -12.11 -26.82 53.14
C LYS A 260 -12.46 -27.98 54.05
N ILE A 261 -11.53 -28.38 54.92
CA ILE A 261 -11.73 -29.44 55.94
C ILE A 261 -11.40 -28.89 57.32
N ALA A 262 -11.95 -29.52 58.35
CA ALA A 262 -11.62 -29.25 59.74
C ALA A 262 -10.34 -29.95 60.13
N ASP A 263 -9.48 -29.26 60.84
CA ASP A 263 -8.26 -29.87 61.44
C ASP A 263 -8.66 -30.95 62.48
N GLY A 264 -7.99 -32.09 62.46
CA GLY A 264 -8.24 -33.21 63.35
C GLY A 264 -9.32 -34.18 62.91
N SER A 265 -10.57 -33.72 62.58
CA SER A 265 -11.66 -34.58 62.15
C SER A 265 -11.70 -34.89 60.71
N GLN A 266 -11.02 -34.10 59.86
CA GLN A 266 -11.06 -34.13 58.40
C GLN A 266 -12.45 -33.94 57.79
N ASN A 267 -13.45 -33.52 58.58
CA ASN A 267 -14.81 -33.22 58.08
C ASN A 267 -14.78 -32.01 57.13
N ARG A 268 -15.51 -32.09 56.07
CA ARG A 268 -15.72 -30.96 55.11
C ARG A 268 -16.55 -29.87 55.72
N LEU A 269 -16.16 -28.63 55.52
CA LEU A 269 -16.80 -27.45 56.13
C LEU A 269 -17.50 -26.63 55.04
N ALA A 270 -18.85 -26.51 55.19
CA ALA A 270 -19.68 -25.68 54.36
C ALA A 270 -19.73 -24.24 54.85
N ASN A 271 -20.11 -23.33 53.96
CA ASN A 271 -20.38 -21.90 54.23
C ASN A 271 -19.14 -21.13 54.80
N VAL A 272 -17.94 -21.56 54.45
CA VAL A 272 -16.70 -20.86 54.85
C VAL A 272 -16.32 -19.85 53.77
N PRO A 273 -16.27 -18.56 54.07
CA PRO A 273 -15.90 -17.53 53.11
C PRO A 273 -14.38 -17.47 52.91
N PHE A 274 -13.94 -17.33 51.64
CA PHE A 274 -12.56 -17.10 51.26
C PHE A 274 -12.46 -15.86 50.39
N LYS A 275 -11.53 -14.99 50.75
CA LYS A 275 -11.16 -13.85 49.91
C LYS A 275 -10.00 -14.26 48.98
N ILE A 276 -10.25 -14.27 47.68
CA ILE A 276 -9.25 -14.45 46.67
C ILE A 276 -8.81 -13.07 46.19
N THR A 277 -7.49 -12.82 46.19
CA THR A 277 -6.93 -11.54 45.74
C THR A 277 -5.89 -11.78 44.69
N SER A 278 -6.03 -11.11 43.52
CA SER A 278 -5.00 -11.08 42.49
C SER A 278 -3.79 -10.30 42.99
N LYS A 279 -2.63 -10.91 43.03
CA LYS A 279 -1.38 -10.22 43.40
C LYS A 279 -0.93 -9.20 42.34
N THR A 280 -1.39 -9.38 41.10
CA THR A 280 -1.01 -8.52 39.98
C THR A 280 -1.88 -7.26 39.91
N THR A 281 -3.21 -7.42 40.03
CA THR A 281 -4.17 -6.31 39.86
C THR A 281 -4.66 -5.72 41.17
N GLY A 282 -4.54 -6.46 42.31
CA GLY A 282 -5.12 -6.11 43.59
C GLY A 282 -6.65 -6.37 43.70
N GLU A 283 -7.28 -6.83 42.63
CA GLU A 283 -8.69 -7.17 42.60
C GLU A 283 -8.99 -8.34 43.53
N SER A 284 -10.14 -8.30 44.22
CA SER A 284 -10.52 -9.33 45.18
C SER A 284 -11.96 -9.77 45.01
N HIS A 285 -12.19 -11.07 45.15
CA HIS A 285 -13.49 -11.71 45.16
C HIS A 285 -13.65 -12.57 46.41
N VAL A 286 -14.90 -12.67 46.93
CA VAL A 286 -15.22 -13.59 48.01
C VAL A 286 -16.03 -14.74 47.46
N ILE A 287 -15.52 -15.96 47.68
CA ILE A 287 -16.21 -17.22 47.37
C ILE A 287 -16.52 -17.95 48.66
N VAL A 288 -17.55 -18.78 48.67
CA VAL A 288 -18.02 -19.49 49.89
C VAL A 288 -18.10 -20.96 49.56
N THR A 289 -17.60 -21.83 50.48
CA THR A 289 -17.68 -23.26 50.29
C THR A 289 -19.12 -23.78 50.29
N ASP A 290 -19.42 -24.72 49.40
CA ASP A 290 -20.69 -25.42 49.27
C ASP A 290 -20.92 -26.41 50.43
N ALA A 291 -22.03 -27.17 50.39
CA ALA A 291 -22.39 -28.21 51.37
C ALA A 291 -21.36 -29.30 51.51
N ASN A 292 -20.50 -29.52 50.47
CA ASN A 292 -19.43 -30.51 50.42
C ASN A 292 -18.06 -29.91 50.73
N GLY A 293 -18.01 -28.65 51.16
CA GLY A 293 -16.77 -27.94 51.46
C GLY A 293 -15.94 -27.48 50.29
N TYR A 294 -16.46 -27.53 49.05
CA TYR A 294 -15.80 -27.02 47.82
C TYR A 294 -16.02 -25.53 47.63
N ALA A 295 -14.99 -24.87 47.11
CA ALA A 295 -15.07 -23.51 46.63
C ALA A 295 -14.23 -23.35 45.37
#